data_39df766dd9870c283f152ceb8b8f468b
#
_entry.id   39df766dd9870c283f152ceb8b8f468b
#
_cell.length_a   1.000
_cell.length_b   1.000
_cell.length_c   1.000
_cell.angle_alpha   90.00
_cell.angle_beta   90.00
_cell.angle_gamma   90.00
#
_symmetry.space_group_name_H-M   'P 1'
#
loop_
_entity.id
_entity.type
_entity.pdbx_description
1 polymer ?
#
loop_
_entity_poly.entity_id
_entity_poly.type
_entity_poly.pdbx_seq_one_letter_code
_entity_poly.pdbx_strand_id
1 'polypeptide(L)'
;MKVINGIIHYTATEVSQLCGVSTQTIKLWNKASEQREEAGEGRLIPAPHTEPNGYKYWSAENTQKIIEYAGQSHKERYGNMKKEGK
;
A
#
# COMPACT_ATOMS: atom_id res chain seq x y z
N MET A 1 -10.89 -9.28 -5.77
CA MET A 1 -10.60 -10.18 -4.65
C MET A 1 -10.30 -11.57 -5.18
N LYS A 2 -9.27 -12.21 -4.63
CA LYS A 2 -8.86 -13.54 -5.07
C LYS A 2 -8.44 -14.34 -3.84
N VAL A 3 -8.74 -15.64 -3.83
CA VAL A 3 -8.30 -16.54 -2.75
C VAL A 3 -7.07 -17.29 -3.25
N ILE A 4 -5.97 -17.16 -2.52
CA ILE A 4 -4.71 -17.85 -2.84
C ILE A 4 -4.31 -18.64 -1.61
N ASN A 5 -4.23 -19.97 -1.75
CA ASN A 5 -3.91 -20.88 -0.65
C ASN A 5 -4.82 -20.66 0.57
N GLY A 6 -6.11 -20.42 0.32
CA GLY A 6 -7.10 -20.22 1.38
C GLY A 6 -7.08 -18.84 2.00
N ILE A 7 -6.25 -17.93 1.51
CA ILE A 7 -6.10 -16.58 2.04
C ILE A 7 -6.67 -15.57 1.05
N ILE A 8 -7.51 -14.67 1.55
CA ILE A 8 -8.11 -13.62 0.71
C ILE A 8 -7.03 -12.60 0.33
N HIS A 9 -6.97 -12.29 -0.95
CA HIS A 9 -6.04 -11.28 -1.50
C HIS A 9 -6.84 -10.24 -2.27
N TYR A 10 -6.33 -9.01 -2.28
CA TYR A 10 -6.96 -7.88 -2.96
C TYR A 10 -6.07 -7.35 -4.08
N THR A 11 -6.69 -6.90 -5.17
CA THR A 11 -5.98 -6.27 -6.28
C THR A 11 -5.54 -4.86 -5.88
N ALA A 12 -4.64 -4.27 -6.69
CA ALA A 12 -4.21 -2.89 -6.46
C ALA A 12 -5.40 -1.92 -6.46
N THR A 13 -6.38 -2.14 -7.34
CA THR A 13 -7.58 -1.31 -7.39
C THR A 13 -8.39 -1.44 -6.10
N GLU A 14 -8.57 -2.66 -5.61
CA GLU A 14 -9.30 -2.88 -4.37
C GLU A 14 -8.56 -2.27 -3.17
N VAL A 15 -7.25 -2.45 -3.12
CA VAL A 15 -6.43 -1.86 -2.06
C VAL A 15 -6.55 -0.33 -2.08
N SER A 16 -6.51 0.27 -3.27
CA SER A 16 -6.61 1.72 -3.40
C SER A 16 -7.96 2.24 -2.89
N GLN A 17 -9.04 1.52 -3.18
CA GLN A 17 -10.37 1.88 -2.70
C GLN A 17 -10.45 1.79 -1.17
N LEU A 18 -9.88 0.75 -0.60
CA LEU A 18 -9.87 0.56 0.86
C LEU A 18 -9.04 1.64 1.57
N CYS A 19 -7.99 2.12 0.91
CA CYS A 19 -7.11 3.16 1.46
C CYS A 19 -7.62 4.58 1.18
N GLY A 20 -8.59 4.73 0.31
CA GLY A 20 -9.07 6.06 -0.08
C GLY A 20 -8.11 6.83 -0.96
N VAL A 21 -7.27 6.12 -1.72
CA VAL A 21 -6.30 6.74 -2.64
C VAL A 21 -6.51 6.17 -4.05
N SER A 22 -5.80 6.73 -5.03
CA SER A 22 -5.87 6.21 -6.41
C SER A 22 -5.02 4.95 -6.57
N THR A 23 -5.36 4.15 -7.57
CA THR A 23 -4.56 2.97 -7.93
C THR A 23 -3.13 3.38 -8.26
N GLN A 24 -2.97 4.52 -8.91
CA GLN A 24 -1.65 5.07 -9.24
C GLN A 24 -0.80 5.27 -7.98
N THR A 25 -1.41 5.76 -6.90
CA THR A 25 -0.72 5.97 -5.63
C THR A 25 -0.21 4.64 -5.06
N ILE A 26 -1.03 3.58 -5.13
CA ILE A 26 -0.60 2.26 -4.67
C ILE A 26 0.60 1.76 -5.47
N LYS A 27 0.57 1.95 -6.78
CA LYS A 27 1.68 1.55 -7.65
C LYS A 27 2.95 2.32 -7.33
N LEU A 28 2.82 3.63 -7.07
CA LEU A 28 3.95 4.47 -6.70
C LEU A 28 4.55 4.05 -5.36
N TRP A 29 3.71 3.75 -4.38
CA TRP A 29 4.18 3.28 -3.07
C TRP A 29 4.92 1.96 -3.20
N ASN A 30 4.40 1.04 -4.03
CA ASN A 30 5.05 -0.24 -4.24
C ASN A 30 6.41 -0.06 -4.92
N LYS A 31 6.47 0.79 -5.94
CA LYS A 31 7.72 1.08 -6.64
C LYS A 31 8.75 1.71 -5.71
N ALA A 32 8.33 2.68 -4.91
CA ALA A 32 9.20 3.31 -3.93
C ALA A 32 9.69 2.29 -2.89
N SER A 33 8.80 1.38 -2.47
CA SER A 33 9.15 0.31 -1.54
C SER A 33 10.22 -0.60 -2.10
N GLU A 34 10.09 -0.98 -3.38
CA GLU A 34 11.08 -1.82 -4.04
C GLU A 34 12.45 -1.13 -4.12
N GLN A 35 12.46 0.16 -4.43
CA GLN A 35 13.70 0.94 -4.50
C GLN A 35 14.37 1.04 -3.14
N ARG A 36 13.59 1.23 -2.07
CA ARG A 36 14.11 1.27 -0.72
C ARG A 36 14.67 -0.08 -0.30
N GLU A 37 14.01 -1.16 -0.69
CA GLU A 37 14.46 -2.51 -0.39
C GLU A 37 15.80 -2.78 -1.05
N GLU A 38 15.98 -2.36 -2.31
CA GLU A 38 17.25 -2.48 -3.02
C GLU A 38 18.37 -1.69 -2.35
N ALA A 39 18.01 -0.56 -1.74
CA ALA A 39 18.97 0.29 -1.03
C ALA A 39 19.20 -0.19 0.41
N GLY A 40 18.53 -1.25 0.85
CA GLY A 40 18.67 -1.77 2.21
C GLY A 40 17.93 -0.99 3.27
N GLU A 41 16.94 -0.18 2.86
CA GLU A 41 16.21 0.69 3.78
C GLU A 41 14.85 0.14 4.23
N GLY A 42 14.45 -1.01 3.75
CA GLY A 42 13.16 -1.57 4.09
C GLY A 42 12.00 -0.95 3.30
N ARG A 43 10.89 -1.66 3.25
CA ARG A 43 9.75 -1.28 2.41
C ARG A 43 8.79 -0.33 3.14
N LEU A 44 8.11 0.53 2.38
CA LEU A 44 7.05 1.39 2.89
C LEU A 44 5.76 0.61 3.09
N ILE A 45 5.44 -0.26 2.13
CA ILE A 45 4.27 -1.14 2.21
C ILE A 45 4.72 -2.58 1.95
N PRO A 46 3.96 -3.59 2.43
CA PRO A 46 4.32 -4.99 2.23
C PRO A 46 4.41 -5.35 0.75
N ALA A 47 5.25 -6.33 0.44
CA ALA A 47 5.40 -6.82 -0.93
C ALA A 47 4.15 -7.57 -1.36
N PRO A 48 3.72 -7.42 -2.62
CA PRO A 48 2.57 -8.16 -3.12
C PRO A 48 2.95 -9.57 -3.53
N HIS A 49 1.95 -10.43 -3.60
CA HIS A 49 2.06 -11.71 -4.29
C HIS A 49 1.95 -11.40 -5.78
N THR A 50 2.95 -11.76 -6.57
CA THR A 50 2.96 -11.48 -8.01
C THR A 50 2.70 -12.77 -8.78
N GLU A 51 1.68 -12.76 -9.63
CA GLU A 51 1.35 -13.88 -10.49
C GLU A 51 2.27 -13.88 -11.71
N PRO A 52 2.44 -15.04 -12.38
CA PRO A 52 3.27 -15.11 -13.59
C PRO A 52 2.83 -14.16 -14.70
N ASN A 53 1.54 -13.77 -14.74
CA ASN A 53 1.02 -12.82 -15.73
C ASN A 53 1.28 -11.36 -15.35
N GLY A 54 1.97 -11.11 -14.24
CA GLY A 54 2.31 -9.77 -13.79
C GLY A 54 1.33 -9.11 -12.85
N TYR A 55 0.17 -9.72 -12.61
CA TYR A 55 -0.79 -9.17 -11.66
C TYR A 55 -0.28 -9.27 -10.23
N LYS A 56 -0.55 -8.23 -9.45
CA LYS A 56 -0.11 -8.14 -8.05
C LYS A 56 -1.32 -8.15 -7.12
N TYR A 57 -1.20 -8.93 -6.06
CA TYR A 57 -2.25 -9.05 -5.05
C TYR A 57 -1.65 -8.94 -3.66
N TRP A 58 -2.35 -8.28 -2.75
CA TRP A 58 -1.93 -8.19 -1.34
C TRP A 58 -2.91 -8.97 -0.48
N SER A 59 -2.40 -9.77 0.46
CA SER A 59 -3.26 -10.49 1.39
C SER A 59 -4.05 -9.51 2.25
N ALA A 60 -5.11 -9.99 2.87
CA ALA A 60 -5.92 -9.15 3.77
C ALA A 60 -5.06 -8.55 4.88
N GLU A 61 -4.15 -9.35 5.44
CA GLU A 61 -3.23 -8.88 6.49
C GLU A 61 -2.32 -7.76 5.98
N ASN A 62 -1.71 -7.96 4.82
CA ASN A 62 -0.83 -6.95 4.24
C ASN A 62 -1.61 -5.72 3.79
N THR A 63 -2.83 -5.90 3.31
CA THR A 63 -3.70 -4.78 2.95
C THR A 63 -4.00 -3.92 4.17
N GLN A 64 -4.21 -4.54 5.33
CA GLN A 64 -4.43 -3.79 6.56
C GLN A 64 -3.22 -2.91 6.89
N LYS A 65 -2.03 -3.42 6.69
CA LYS A 65 -0.80 -2.65 6.90
C LYS A 65 -0.72 -1.45 5.94
N ILE A 66 -1.15 -1.64 4.70
CA ILE A 66 -1.19 -0.56 3.71
C ILE A 66 -2.21 0.49 4.11
N ILE A 67 -3.37 0.08 4.61
CA ILE A 67 -4.40 1.00 5.09
C ILE A 67 -3.85 1.84 6.26
N GLU A 68 -3.14 1.21 7.17
CA GLU A 68 -2.51 1.91 8.29
C GLU A 68 -1.46 2.91 7.81
N TYR A 69 -0.66 2.52 6.83
CA TYR A 69 0.34 3.42 6.24
C TYR A 69 -0.33 4.62 5.57
N ALA A 70 -1.41 4.38 4.83
CA ALA A 70 -2.16 5.44 4.16
C ALA A 70 -2.75 6.43 5.18
N GLY A 71 -3.32 5.91 6.26
CA GLY A 71 -3.87 6.74 7.33
C GLY A 71 -2.80 7.57 8.02
N GLN A 72 -1.65 6.97 8.25
CA GLN A 72 -0.52 7.63 8.88
C GLN A 72 0.04 8.75 8.01
N SER A 73 0.24 8.46 6.72
CA SER A 73 0.73 9.44 5.76
C SER A 73 -0.23 10.64 5.64
N HIS A 74 -1.52 10.35 5.56
CA HIS A 74 -2.55 11.36 5.49
C HIS A 74 -2.57 12.23 6.76
N LYS A 75 -2.47 11.58 7.92
CA LYS A 75 -2.48 12.27 9.22
C LYS A 75 -1.27 13.21 9.34
N GLU A 76 -0.10 12.77 8.94
CA GLU A 76 1.10 13.59 8.99
C GLU A 76 0.95 14.85 8.14
N ARG A 77 0.44 14.70 6.92
CA ARG A 77 0.26 15.80 5.99
C ARG A 77 -0.72 16.84 6.53
N TYR A 78 -1.90 16.39 6.95
CA TYR A 78 -2.95 17.31 7.41
C TYR A 78 -2.73 17.78 8.85
N GLY A 79 -2.09 16.96 9.66
CA GLY A 79 -1.71 17.35 11.01
C GLY A 79 -0.77 18.55 11.01
N ASN A 80 0.23 18.50 10.12
CA ASN A 80 1.18 19.61 9.99
C ASN A 80 0.52 20.88 9.46
N MET A 81 -0.36 20.74 8.51
CA MET A 81 -1.12 21.88 7.99
C MET A 81 -1.98 22.53 9.06
N LYS A 82 -2.59 21.73 9.92
CA LYS A 82 -3.38 22.24 11.04
C LYS A 82 -2.54 23.07 11.99
N LYS A 83 -1.35 22.60 12.29
CA LYS A 83 -0.44 23.31 13.19
C LYS A 83 -0.02 24.65 12.60
N GLU A 84 0.24 24.67 11.32
CA GLU A 84 0.64 25.89 10.63
C GLU A 84 -0.51 26.89 10.51
N GLY A 85 -1.72 26.39 10.45
CA GLY A 85 -2.91 27.23 10.33
C GLY A 85 -3.30 27.97 11.60
N LYS A 86 -2.57 27.76 12.65
CA LYS A 86 -2.76 28.50 13.89
C LYS A 86 -1.87 29.72 13.94
#